data_2ae3f6fe3a4735be2aeaa3254812c62c
#
_entry.id   2ae3f6fe3a4735be2aeaa3254812c62c
#
_cell.length_a   1.000
_cell.length_b   1.000
_cell.length_c   1.000
_cell.angle_alpha   90.00
_cell.angle_beta   90.00
_cell.angle_gamma   90.00
#
_symmetry.space_group_name_H-M   'P 1'
#
loop_
_entity.id
_entity.type
_entity.pdbx_description
1 polymer ?
#
loop_
_entity_poly.entity_id
_entity_poly.type
_entity_poly.pdbx_seq_one_letter_code
_entity_poly.pdbx_strand_id
1 'polypeptide(L)'
;MAVNLQIPSESEIFPVAGIEIGVTEAGIRKANRRDLTVFRLAEGTSVAGVFTRNRFCAAPVQVCQTHLAAGGPISALVINTGNANAGTGEEGLKKAQDTCAALGKLLGVPAAQILPFSTGVILEPLPLDRLVAGLPGAIADLAADHWSSAAHGIMTTDTLPKISSAKVQIDGKTVTFTGISKGAGMIRPNMATMLSFLATDAGIAQPLLRRLAVEIADASFNRITVDGDTSTNDSFIIAATGKSGVNVNSESDAAYAAVRAALTAAALELATKIVRDAEGATKFMTIRVEEAGTTEEALKVAYAVAHSPLVKTAFFASDPNLGRILAAIGYAGIDDLDVSNIRLWLDDVLVAKDGGRNPDYQEADGQRVMKQAEISVRIALGRGQVADTVYTCDFSHEYVTINADYRS
;
A
#
# COMPACT_ATOMS: atom_id res chain seq x y z
N MET A 1 0.05 -14.77 12.52
CA MET A 1 -0.52 -13.59 13.24
C MET A 1 0.27 -12.37 12.80
N ALA A 2 -0.40 -11.25 12.55
CA ALA A 2 0.27 -10.02 12.13
C ALA A 2 1.28 -9.54 13.19
N VAL A 3 2.40 -8.98 12.73
CA VAL A 3 3.52 -8.54 13.59
C VAL A 3 3.20 -7.19 14.19
N ASN A 4 2.79 -7.16 15.46
CA ASN A 4 2.49 -5.93 16.23
C ASN A 4 1.56 -4.95 15.49
N LEU A 5 0.65 -5.44 14.64
CA LEU A 5 -0.31 -4.61 13.95
C LEU A 5 -1.41 -4.17 14.92
N GLN A 6 -1.59 -2.85 15.04
CA GLN A 6 -2.66 -2.26 15.83
C GLN A 6 -3.81 -1.84 14.91
N ILE A 7 -5.02 -2.28 15.24
CA ILE A 7 -6.24 -1.84 14.58
C ILE A 7 -6.83 -0.71 15.44
N PRO A 8 -7.12 0.47 14.86
CA PRO A 8 -7.80 1.51 15.62
C PRO A 8 -9.19 1.04 16.06
N SER A 9 -9.62 1.46 17.23
CA SER A 9 -11.01 1.27 17.69
C SER A 9 -11.97 2.07 16.80
N GLU A 10 -13.26 1.68 16.77
CA GLU A 10 -14.26 2.41 15.97
C GLU A 10 -14.35 3.90 16.33
N SER A 11 -14.09 4.27 17.58
CA SER A 11 -14.07 5.68 18.04
C SER A 11 -12.86 6.48 17.56
N GLU A 12 -11.81 5.80 17.07
CA GLU A 12 -10.60 6.40 16.51
C GLU A 12 -10.63 6.46 14.98
N ILE A 13 -11.68 5.91 14.35
CA ILE A 13 -11.88 5.97 12.91
C ILE A 13 -12.81 7.14 12.60
N PHE A 14 -12.25 8.20 12.06
CA PHE A 14 -12.98 9.45 11.81
C PHE A 14 -13.55 9.49 10.39
N PRO A 15 -14.87 9.65 10.22
CA PRO A 15 -15.46 9.87 8.92
C PRO A 15 -14.89 11.12 8.23
N VAL A 16 -14.61 11.01 6.94
CA VAL A 16 -14.19 12.15 6.11
C VAL A 16 -15.44 12.82 5.54
N ALA A 17 -15.66 14.08 5.85
CA ALA A 17 -16.82 14.81 5.36
C ALA A 17 -16.87 14.83 3.82
N GLY A 18 -18.02 14.46 3.26
CA GLY A 18 -18.22 14.35 1.81
C GLY A 18 -17.88 12.98 1.21
N ILE A 19 -17.64 11.95 2.05
CA ILE A 19 -17.51 10.56 1.64
C ILE A 19 -18.51 9.70 2.37
N GLU A 20 -19.20 8.84 1.64
CA GLU A 20 -20.05 7.78 2.17
C GLU A 20 -19.65 6.47 1.57
N ILE A 21 -19.71 5.41 2.34
CA ILE A 21 -19.26 4.08 1.97
C ILE A 21 -20.37 3.08 2.21
N GLY A 22 -20.61 2.21 1.22
CA GLY A 22 -21.54 1.10 1.36
C GLY A 22 -20.86 -0.21 1.01
N VAL A 23 -21.16 -1.25 1.77
CA VAL A 23 -20.54 -2.57 1.64
C VAL A 23 -21.61 -3.65 1.62
N THR A 24 -21.50 -4.60 0.70
CA THR A 24 -22.46 -5.71 0.60
C THR A 24 -21.79 -7.03 0.26
N GLU A 25 -22.56 -8.10 0.41
CA GLU A 25 -22.21 -9.47 -0.01
C GLU A 25 -22.81 -9.71 -1.41
N ALA A 26 -22.01 -9.55 -2.46
CA ALA A 26 -22.43 -9.82 -3.83
C ALA A 26 -22.19 -11.28 -4.24
N GLY A 27 -21.41 -12.04 -3.46
CA GLY A 27 -21.06 -13.43 -3.76
C GLY A 27 -20.16 -13.56 -4.99
N ILE A 28 -19.21 -12.64 -5.16
CA ILE A 28 -18.27 -12.59 -6.29
C ILE A 28 -17.53 -13.92 -6.43
N ARG A 29 -17.02 -14.45 -5.32
CA ARG A 29 -16.34 -15.76 -5.29
C ARG A 29 -16.87 -16.67 -4.19
N LYS A 30 -16.99 -16.18 -2.96
CA LYS A 30 -17.44 -16.95 -1.78
C LYS A 30 -18.75 -16.36 -1.27
N ALA A 31 -19.67 -17.20 -0.84
CA ALA A 31 -20.89 -16.76 -0.17
C ALA A 31 -20.57 -16.26 1.26
N ASN A 32 -21.45 -15.45 1.82
CA ASN A 32 -21.38 -14.93 3.18
C ASN A 32 -20.09 -14.13 3.44
N ARG A 33 -19.68 -13.37 2.46
CA ARG A 33 -18.51 -12.49 2.54
C ARG A 33 -18.84 -11.12 1.95
N ARG A 34 -18.49 -10.07 2.66
CA ARG A 34 -18.48 -8.70 2.11
C ARG A 34 -17.42 -8.62 1.04
N ASP A 35 -17.83 -8.43 -0.22
CA ASP A 35 -16.95 -8.52 -1.40
C ASP A 35 -17.26 -7.46 -2.47
N LEU A 36 -18.18 -6.53 -2.17
CA LEU A 36 -18.47 -5.38 -2.99
C LEU A 36 -18.56 -4.12 -2.13
N THR A 37 -17.70 -3.15 -2.40
CA THR A 37 -17.61 -1.87 -1.69
C THR A 37 -17.79 -0.72 -2.67
N VAL A 38 -18.60 0.27 -2.29
CA VAL A 38 -18.83 1.50 -3.06
C VAL A 38 -18.49 2.70 -2.20
N PHE A 39 -17.68 3.62 -2.73
CA PHE A 39 -17.48 4.95 -2.16
C PHE A 39 -18.28 5.94 -3.00
N ARG A 40 -19.14 6.75 -2.38
CA ARG A 40 -19.77 7.91 -2.96
C ARG A 40 -19.03 9.16 -2.54
N LEU A 41 -18.63 9.98 -3.50
CA LEU A 41 -17.87 11.20 -3.29
C LEU A 41 -18.77 12.42 -3.51
N ALA A 42 -18.65 13.42 -2.66
CA ALA A 42 -19.36 14.68 -2.82
C ALA A 42 -18.91 15.42 -4.09
N GLU A 43 -19.81 16.18 -4.67
CA GLU A 43 -19.51 17.06 -5.79
C GLU A 43 -18.36 18.01 -5.45
N GLY A 44 -17.43 18.20 -6.41
CA GLY A 44 -16.24 19.03 -6.25
C GLY A 44 -15.04 18.32 -5.64
N THR A 45 -15.16 17.03 -5.31
CA THR A 45 -14.04 16.23 -4.81
C THR A 45 -12.95 16.10 -5.88
N SER A 46 -11.72 16.49 -5.53
CA SER A 46 -10.53 16.20 -6.35
C SER A 46 -10.08 14.76 -6.09
N VAL A 47 -9.77 14.01 -7.16
CA VAL A 47 -9.32 12.62 -7.08
C VAL A 47 -8.05 12.42 -7.90
N ALA A 48 -7.05 11.81 -7.31
CA ALA A 48 -5.83 11.40 -8.01
C ALA A 48 -5.50 9.93 -7.71
N GLY A 49 -4.87 9.27 -8.68
CA GLY A 49 -4.49 7.87 -8.56
C GLY A 49 -3.11 7.58 -9.10
N VAL A 50 -2.43 6.64 -8.45
CA VAL A 50 -1.18 6.01 -8.90
C VAL A 50 -1.45 4.52 -9.08
N PHE A 51 -0.94 3.95 -10.17
CA PHE A 51 -1.32 2.61 -10.62
C PHE A 51 -0.11 1.75 -10.95
N THR A 52 -0.32 0.43 -10.96
CA THR A 52 0.71 -0.55 -11.32
C THR A 52 1.38 -0.26 -12.66
N ARG A 53 2.67 -0.55 -12.74
CA ARG A 53 3.46 -0.56 -13.98
C ARG A 53 3.58 -1.96 -14.61
N ASN A 54 2.91 -2.95 -14.04
CA ASN A 54 2.89 -4.29 -14.59
C ASN A 54 2.28 -4.24 -16.00
N ARG A 55 2.97 -4.85 -16.97
CA ARG A 55 2.48 -4.89 -18.37
C ARG A 55 1.22 -5.72 -18.56
N PHE A 56 0.97 -6.69 -17.67
CA PHE A 56 -0.34 -7.36 -17.53
C PHE A 56 -1.31 -6.53 -16.70
N CYS A 57 -1.42 -5.25 -17.01
CA CYS A 57 -2.29 -4.31 -16.32
C CYS A 57 -3.75 -4.75 -16.38
N ALA A 58 -4.38 -4.88 -15.22
CA ALA A 58 -5.76 -5.34 -15.11
C ALA A 58 -6.77 -4.38 -15.78
N ALA A 59 -7.86 -4.92 -16.26
CA ALA A 59 -8.91 -4.15 -16.94
C ALA A 59 -9.44 -2.95 -16.10
N PRO A 60 -9.76 -3.10 -14.80
CA PRO A 60 -10.21 -1.97 -13.99
C PRO A 60 -9.17 -0.84 -13.90
N VAL A 61 -7.87 -1.17 -13.83
CA VAL A 61 -6.80 -0.16 -13.80
C VAL A 61 -6.78 0.65 -15.11
N GLN A 62 -6.93 -0.01 -16.26
CA GLN A 62 -6.99 0.66 -17.57
C GLN A 62 -8.18 1.62 -17.66
N VAL A 63 -9.36 1.22 -17.13
CA VAL A 63 -10.55 2.08 -17.06
C VAL A 63 -10.30 3.27 -16.14
N CYS A 64 -9.73 3.06 -14.93
CA CYS A 64 -9.38 4.14 -14.02
C CYS A 64 -8.44 5.18 -14.67
N GLN A 65 -7.38 4.71 -15.34
CA GLN A 65 -6.45 5.60 -16.04
C GLN A 65 -7.14 6.41 -17.13
N THR A 66 -8.04 5.78 -17.90
CA THR A 66 -8.81 6.45 -18.96
C THR A 66 -9.74 7.51 -18.37
N HIS A 67 -10.51 7.20 -17.33
CA HIS A 67 -11.46 8.13 -16.71
C HIS A 67 -10.75 9.31 -16.03
N LEU A 68 -9.64 9.07 -15.32
CA LEU A 68 -8.85 10.14 -14.70
C LEU A 68 -8.14 11.03 -15.75
N ALA A 69 -7.68 10.45 -16.87
CA ALA A 69 -7.05 11.20 -17.96
C ALA A 69 -8.06 12.12 -18.69
N ALA A 70 -9.33 11.74 -18.72
CA ALA A 70 -10.39 12.58 -19.29
C ALA A 70 -10.62 13.89 -18.50
N GLY A 71 -10.15 13.99 -17.26
CA GLY A 71 -10.15 15.22 -16.45
C GLY A 71 -11.51 15.65 -15.93
N GLY A 72 -12.56 14.83 -16.07
CA GLY A 72 -13.88 15.07 -15.51
C GLY A 72 -13.95 14.82 -14.00
N PRO A 73 -15.08 15.17 -13.35
CA PRO A 73 -15.30 14.87 -11.94
C PRO A 73 -15.39 13.35 -11.72
N ILE A 74 -14.95 12.89 -10.56
CA ILE A 74 -15.15 11.51 -10.10
C ILE A 74 -16.17 11.51 -8.97
N SER A 75 -17.25 10.75 -9.12
CA SER A 75 -18.38 10.71 -8.21
C SER A 75 -18.43 9.45 -7.34
N ALA A 76 -17.81 8.35 -7.78
CA ALA A 76 -17.77 7.12 -7.00
C ALA A 76 -16.59 6.21 -7.35
N LEU A 77 -16.24 5.35 -6.39
CA LEU A 77 -15.34 4.23 -6.55
C LEU A 77 -16.14 2.94 -6.34
N VAL A 78 -15.84 1.88 -7.09
CA VAL A 78 -16.44 0.56 -6.89
C VAL A 78 -15.35 -0.50 -6.85
N ILE A 79 -15.32 -1.29 -5.80
CA ILE A 79 -14.29 -2.30 -5.54
C ILE A 79 -14.96 -3.66 -5.40
N ASN A 80 -14.53 -4.63 -6.20
CA ASN A 80 -14.90 -6.03 -6.01
C ASN A 80 -13.71 -6.84 -5.50
N THR A 81 -14.00 -7.81 -4.62
CA THR A 81 -13.02 -8.70 -3.99
C THR A 81 -13.29 -10.16 -4.37
N GLY A 82 -12.20 -10.92 -4.60
CA GLY A 82 -12.25 -12.34 -4.97
C GLY A 82 -11.94 -12.62 -6.42
N ASN A 83 -12.04 -11.64 -7.30
CA ASN A 83 -11.70 -11.73 -8.73
C ASN A 83 -10.92 -10.47 -9.13
N ALA A 84 -9.75 -10.64 -9.72
CA ALA A 84 -8.86 -9.54 -10.12
C ALA A 84 -9.25 -8.86 -11.43
N ASN A 85 -10.05 -9.50 -12.25
CA ASN A 85 -10.35 -9.06 -13.62
C ASN A 85 -9.08 -8.68 -14.40
N ALA A 86 -8.06 -9.51 -14.26
CA ALA A 86 -6.74 -9.36 -14.88
C ALA A 86 -6.44 -10.55 -15.79
N GLY A 87 -5.76 -10.30 -16.91
CA GLY A 87 -5.50 -11.33 -17.93
C GLY A 87 -6.76 -11.80 -18.65
N THR A 88 -7.82 -10.99 -18.68
CA THR A 88 -9.16 -11.31 -19.20
C THR A 88 -9.45 -10.67 -20.55
N GLY A 89 -8.47 -9.99 -21.16
CA GLY A 89 -8.56 -9.41 -22.49
C GLY A 89 -9.69 -8.37 -22.64
N GLU A 90 -10.24 -8.27 -23.86
CA GLU A 90 -11.31 -7.32 -24.19
C GLU A 90 -12.60 -7.55 -23.40
N GLU A 91 -12.93 -8.82 -23.10
CA GLU A 91 -14.10 -9.17 -22.30
C GLU A 91 -13.99 -8.58 -20.89
N GLY A 92 -12.81 -8.69 -20.26
CA GLY A 92 -12.57 -8.11 -18.94
C GLY A 92 -12.66 -6.57 -18.95
N LEU A 93 -12.14 -5.92 -19.99
CA LEU A 93 -12.23 -4.48 -20.16
C LEU A 93 -13.70 -4.03 -20.28
N LYS A 94 -14.49 -4.74 -21.13
CA LYS A 94 -15.90 -4.48 -21.25
C LYS A 94 -16.64 -4.65 -19.92
N LYS A 95 -16.37 -5.71 -19.16
CA LYS A 95 -17.00 -5.95 -17.86
C LYS A 95 -16.65 -4.85 -16.83
N ALA A 96 -15.43 -4.32 -16.84
CA ALA A 96 -15.06 -3.17 -16.01
C ALA A 96 -15.84 -1.90 -16.41
N GLN A 97 -16.01 -1.64 -17.71
CA GLN A 97 -16.81 -0.54 -18.21
C GLN A 97 -18.31 -0.71 -17.90
N ASP A 98 -18.85 -1.92 -18.07
CA ASP A 98 -20.24 -2.25 -17.75
C ASP A 98 -20.51 -2.10 -16.23
N THR A 99 -19.54 -2.40 -15.37
CA THR A 99 -19.62 -2.13 -13.93
C THR A 99 -19.78 -0.63 -13.67
N CYS A 100 -18.98 0.21 -14.32
CA CYS A 100 -19.11 1.67 -14.21
C CYS A 100 -20.46 2.17 -14.72
N ALA A 101 -20.94 1.63 -15.84
CA ALA A 101 -22.24 2.00 -16.41
C ALA A 101 -23.40 1.61 -15.48
N ALA A 102 -23.34 0.42 -14.89
CA ALA A 102 -24.38 -0.06 -13.96
C ALA A 102 -24.44 0.82 -12.69
N LEU A 103 -23.29 1.10 -12.07
CA LEU A 103 -23.25 1.97 -10.88
C LEU A 103 -23.63 3.42 -11.24
N GLY A 104 -23.14 3.94 -12.37
CA GLY A 104 -23.47 5.27 -12.84
C GLY A 104 -24.97 5.48 -13.04
N LYS A 105 -25.66 4.46 -13.61
CA LYS A 105 -27.13 4.47 -13.73
C LYS A 105 -27.85 4.56 -12.39
N LEU A 106 -27.38 3.84 -11.39
CA LEU A 106 -27.98 3.84 -10.05
C LEU A 106 -27.74 5.16 -9.31
N LEU A 107 -26.58 5.79 -9.51
CA LEU A 107 -26.22 7.07 -8.88
C LEU A 107 -26.69 8.30 -9.69
N GLY A 108 -27.18 8.12 -10.92
CA GLY A 108 -27.57 9.21 -11.80
C GLY A 108 -26.40 10.02 -12.37
N VAL A 109 -25.21 9.38 -12.53
CA VAL A 109 -23.99 10.03 -13.03
C VAL A 109 -23.42 9.27 -14.25
N PRO A 110 -22.66 9.94 -15.13
CA PRO A 110 -21.97 9.27 -16.23
C PRO A 110 -21.01 8.18 -15.78
N ALA A 111 -20.90 7.09 -16.54
CA ALA A 111 -19.96 6.00 -16.27
C ALA A 111 -18.50 6.47 -16.14
N ALA A 112 -18.11 7.51 -16.89
CA ALA A 112 -16.77 8.11 -16.82
C ALA A 112 -16.45 8.78 -15.48
N GLN A 113 -17.42 8.98 -14.61
CA GLN A 113 -17.25 9.49 -13.24
C GLN A 113 -17.08 8.38 -12.19
N ILE A 114 -17.00 7.12 -12.62
CA ILE A 114 -16.84 5.95 -11.75
C ILE A 114 -15.45 5.34 -11.96
N LEU A 115 -14.73 5.04 -10.88
CA LEU A 115 -13.48 4.31 -10.94
C LEU A 115 -13.69 2.88 -10.42
N PRO A 116 -13.46 1.84 -11.25
CA PRO A 116 -13.59 0.44 -10.85
C PRO A 116 -12.27 -0.10 -10.32
N PHE A 117 -12.33 -0.96 -9.31
CA PHE A 117 -11.20 -1.69 -8.75
C PHE A 117 -11.56 -3.14 -8.53
N SER A 118 -10.59 -4.03 -8.70
CA SER A 118 -10.77 -5.46 -8.50
C SER A 118 -9.56 -6.04 -7.79
N THR A 119 -9.77 -7.05 -6.97
CA THR A 119 -8.70 -7.79 -6.31
C THR A 119 -9.09 -9.25 -6.10
N GLY A 120 -8.14 -10.17 -6.23
CA GLY A 120 -8.37 -11.61 -6.08
C GLY A 120 -7.70 -12.43 -7.18
N VAL A 121 -8.35 -13.48 -7.65
CA VAL A 121 -7.76 -14.43 -8.60
C VAL A 121 -7.64 -13.82 -10.00
N ILE A 122 -6.47 -14.04 -10.63
CA ILE A 122 -6.12 -13.64 -12.00
C ILE A 122 -6.60 -14.72 -13.00
N LEU A 123 -6.88 -14.34 -14.26
CA LEU A 123 -7.30 -15.21 -15.37
C LEU A 123 -8.70 -15.80 -15.24
N GLU A 124 -9.48 -15.42 -14.24
CA GLU A 124 -10.88 -15.83 -14.12
C GLU A 124 -11.81 -14.72 -14.65
N PRO A 125 -12.87 -15.05 -15.43
CA PRO A 125 -13.84 -14.05 -15.86
C PRO A 125 -14.54 -13.40 -14.68
N LEU A 126 -14.68 -12.06 -14.70
CA LEU A 126 -15.43 -11.34 -13.67
C LEU A 126 -16.92 -11.76 -13.72
N PRO A 127 -17.52 -12.19 -12.61
CA PRO A 127 -18.95 -12.53 -12.55
C PRO A 127 -19.81 -11.25 -12.47
N LEU A 128 -19.91 -10.54 -13.60
CA LEU A 128 -20.55 -9.23 -13.70
C LEU A 128 -21.99 -9.22 -13.18
N ASP A 129 -22.76 -10.28 -13.47
CA ASP A 129 -24.17 -10.37 -13.06
C ASP A 129 -24.31 -10.32 -11.53
N ARG A 130 -23.43 -11.02 -10.80
CA ARG A 130 -23.39 -10.99 -9.33
C ARG A 130 -23.01 -9.61 -8.82
N LEU A 131 -21.98 -9.02 -9.42
CA LEU A 131 -21.53 -7.67 -9.06
C LEU A 131 -22.67 -6.66 -9.24
N VAL A 132 -23.30 -6.63 -10.41
CA VAL A 132 -24.39 -5.70 -10.72
C VAL A 132 -25.60 -5.94 -9.81
N ALA A 133 -25.95 -7.20 -9.52
CA ALA A 133 -27.04 -7.52 -8.58
C ALA A 133 -26.74 -7.04 -7.13
N GLY A 134 -25.48 -6.96 -6.73
CA GLY A 134 -25.06 -6.45 -5.41
C GLY A 134 -25.07 -4.92 -5.29
N LEU A 135 -24.93 -4.18 -6.40
CA LEU A 135 -24.82 -2.70 -6.34
C LEU A 135 -25.96 -2.00 -5.58
N PRO A 136 -27.26 -2.37 -5.76
CA PRO A 136 -28.34 -1.74 -4.99
C PRO A 136 -28.17 -1.91 -3.48
N GLY A 137 -27.68 -3.08 -3.03
CA GLY A 137 -27.40 -3.34 -1.63
C GLY A 137 -26.30 -2.43 -1.08
N ALA A 138 -25.21 -2.30 -1.83
CA ALA A 138 -24.11 -1.39 -1.44
C ALA A 138 -24.57 0.09 -1.40
N ILE A 139 -25.44 0.51 -2.31
CA ILE A 139 -25.98 1.87 -2.30
C ILE A 139 -26.92 2.09 -1.12
N ALA A 140 -27.75 1.11 -0.77
CA ALA A 140 -28.63 1.20 0.40
C ALA A 140 -27.87 1.23 1.73
N ASP A 141 -26.65 0.70 1.76
CA ASP A 141 -25.75 0.64 2.93
C ASP A 141 -24.85 1.88 3.07
N LEU A 142 -24.96 2.88 2.19
CA LEU A 142 -24.10 4.07 2.21
C LEU A 142 -24.20 4.85 3.53
N ALA A 143 -23.08 4.95 4.26
CA ALA A 143 -22.95 5.73 5.48
C ALA A 143 -21.53 6.34 5.60
N ALA A 144 -21.41 7.43 6.37
CA ALA A 144 -20.15 8.16 6.50
C ALA A 144 -19.10 7.41 7.34
N ASP A 145 -19.51 6.55 8.24
CA ASP A 145 -18.71 5.84 9.24
C ASP A 145 -18.33 4.39 8.85
N HIS A 146 -18.69 3.93 7.66
CA HIS A 146 -18.42 2.56 7.19
C HIS A 146 -16.97 2.27 6.75
N TRP A 147 -16.01 3.05 7.24
CA TRP A 147 -14.58 2.85 6.92
C TRP A 147 -14.05 1.48 7.36
N SER A 148 -14.40 1.05 8.58
CA SER A 148 -14.04 -0.28 9.10
C SER A 148 -14.66 -1.39 8.25
N SER A 149 -15.93 -1.28 7.90
CA SER A 149 -16.62 -2.22 7.01
C SER A 149 -15.95 -2.31 5.64
N ALA A 150 -15.56 -1.17 5.07
CA ALA A 150 -14.84 -1.11 3.80
C ALA A 150 -13.47 -1.79 3.87
N ALA A 151 -12.71 -1.55 4.97
CA ALA A 151 -11.41 -2.18 5.16
C ALA A 151 -11.52 -3.71 5.17
N HIS A 152 -12.57 -4.27 5.80
CA HIS A 152 -12.86 -5.71 5.74
C HIS A 152 -13.33 -6.16 4.35
N GLY A 153 -14.13 -5.35 3.66
CA GLY A 153 -14.70 -5.67 2.34
C GLY A 153 -13.66 -5.80 1.23
N ILE A 154 -12.51 -5.13 1.35
CA ILE A 154 -11.45 -5.17 0.34
C ILE A 154 -10.34 -6.21 0.61
N MET A 155 -10.35 -6.89 1.78
CA MET A 155 -9.33 -7.91 2.14
C MET A 155 -9.36 -9.11 1.17
N THR A 156 -8.22 -9.79 1.02
CA THR A 156 -8.11 -11.06 0.28
C THR A 156 -7.50 -12.15 1.18
N THR A 157 -6.18 -12.25 1.23
CA THR A 157 -5.41 -13.10 2.14
C THR A 157 -5.02 -12.38 3.43
N ASP A 158 -5.37 -11.13 3.54
CA ASP A 158 -5.19 -10.31 4.74
C ASP A 158 -5.80 -10.98 5.96
N THR A 159 -5.12 -10.95 7.10
CA THR A 159 -5.66 -11.48 8.36
C THR A 159 -6.33 -10.40 9.21
N LEU A 160 -5.94 -9.14 9.02
CA LEU A 160 -6.45 -7.98 9.73
C LEU A 160 -6.73 -6.80 8.77
N PRO A 161 -7.76 -5.98 9.02
CA PRO A 161 -8.01 -4.77 8.25
C PRO A 161 -6.91 -3.72 8.50
N LYS A 162 -6.53 -2.97 7.46
CA LYS A 162 -5.55 -1.89 7.56
C LYS A 162 -6.27 -0.56 7.44
N ILE A 163 -6.27 0.21 8.51
CA ILE A 163 -6.94 1.50 8.61
C ILE A 163 -5.95 2.49 9.22
N SER A 164 -5.88 3.69 8.66
CA SER A 164 -5.21 4.86 9.25
C SER A 164 -6.23 5.98 9.35
N SER A 165 -6.33 6.63 10.50
CA SER A 165 -7.28 7.71 10.72
C SER A 165 -6.72 8.73 11.69
N ALA A 166 -6.78 10.02 11.31
CA ALA A 166 -6.28 11.11 12.14
C ALA A 166 -7.07 12.41 11.91
N LYS A 167 -7.12 13.23 12.93
CA LYS A 167 -7.56 14.64 12.85
C LYS A 167 -6.39 15.54 13.14
N VAL A 168 -6.15 16.54 12.31
CA VAL A 168 -5.05 17.49 12.43
C VAL A 168 -5.60 18.91 12.45
N GLN A 169 -5.09 19.75 13.33
CA GLN A 169 -5.43 21.18 13.33
C GLN A 169 -4.57 21.91 12.30
N ILE A 170 -5.23 22.52 11.32
CA ILE A 170 -4.57 23.27 10.24
C ILE A 170 -5.29 24.61 10.10
N ASP A 171 -4.59 25.73 10.26
CA ASP A 171 -5.12 27.08 10.21
C ASP A 171 -6.38 27.27 11.09
N GLY A 172 -6.35 26.68 12.31
CA GLY A 172 -7.44 26.77 13.29
C GLY A 172 -8.67 25.91 12.95
N LYS A 173 -8.61 25.08 11.92
CA LYS A 173 -9.68 24.16 11.52
C LYS A 173 -9.23 22.70 11.70
N THR A 174 -10.16 21.84 12.05
CA THR A 174 -9.92 20.41 12.10
C THR A 174 -10.01 19.81 10.70
N VAL A 175 -8.96 19.15 10.24
CA VAL A 175 -8.92 18.40 8.98
C VAL A 175 -8.79 16.93 9.28
N THR A 176 -9.61 16.12 8.63
CA THR A 176 -9.65 14.67 8.78
C THR A 176 -8.90 13.98 7.65
N PHE A 177 -8.13 12.97 8.02
CA PHE A 177 -7.42 12.08 7.09
C PHE A 177 -7.76 10.65 7.48
N THR A 178 -8.44 9.91 6.61
CA THR A 178 -8.78 8.50 6.85
C THR A 178 -8.55 7.70 5.59
N GLY A 179 -7.92 6.55 5.74
CA GLY A 179 -7.65 5.66 4.63
C GLY A 179 -7.67 4.21 5.04
N ILE A 180 -7.84 3.36 4.04
CA ILE A 180 -7.82 1.91 4.15
C ILE A 180 -6.89 1.33 3.10
N SER A 181 -6.29 0.19 3.39
CA SER A 181 -5.53 -0.59 2.42
C SER A 181 -5.73 -2.08 2.60
N LYS A 182 -5.45 -2.84 1.55
CA LYS A 182 -5.37 -4.29 1.56
C LYS A 182 -4.10 -4.75 0.87
N GLY A 183 -3.61 -5.89 1.29
CA GLY A 183 -2.47 -6.60 0.72
C GLY A 183 -1.74 -7.38 1.79
N ALA A 184 -1.23 -8.57 1.43
CA ALA A 184 -0.46 -9.45 2.31
C ALA A 184 0.59 -10.25 1.54
N GLY A 185 0.36 -10.55 0.25
CA GLY A 185 1.28 -11.18 -0.69
C GLY A 185 1.23 -10.50 -2.05
N MET A 186 2.18 -10.84 -2.94
CA MET A 186 2.43 -10.16 -4.21
C MET A 186 2.67 -8.66 -3.98
N ILE A 187 3.62 -8.34 -3.08
CA ILE A 187 3.91 -6.96 -2.64
C ILE A 187 5.33 -6.55 -3.01
N ARG A 188 5.46 -5.84 -4.11
CA ARG A 188 6.59 -4.99 -4.46
C ARG A 188 6.06 -3.79 -5.23
N PRO A 189 5.69 -2.71 -4.56
CA PRO A 189 5.17 -1.54 -5.23
C PRO A 189 6.25 -0.88 -6.10
N ASN A 190 6.14 -1.06 -7.39
CA ASN A 190 6.85 -0.25 -8.37
C ASN A 190 5.82 0.70 -8.97
N MET A 191 5.35 1.66 -8.15
CA MET A 191 4.17 2.52 -8.33
C MET A 191 2.84 1.85 -7.96
N ALA A 192 2.82 1.13 -6.83
CA ALA A 192 1.71 0.53 -6.06
C ALA A 192 1.48 -0.99 -6.24
N THR A 193 1.58 -1.79 -5.14
CA THR A 193 1.24 -3.23 -5.10
C THR A 193 0.20 -3.50 -4.02
N MET A 194 -0.99 -2.91 -4.13
CA MET A 194 -2.11 -3.07 -3.19
C MET A 194 -3.32 -2.31 -3.70
N LEU A 195 -4.43 -2.39 -3.02
CA LEU A 195 -5.47 -1.39 -3.13
C LEU A 195 -5.42 -0.50 -1.88
N SER A 196 -5.28 0.80 -2.08
CA SER A 196 -5.36 1.78 -1.00
C SER A 196 -6.18 2.99 -1.39
N PHE A 197 -7.05 3.39 -0.49
CA PHE A 197 -7.96 4.51 -0.63
C PHE A 197 -7.77 5.44 0.55
N LEU A 198 -7.16 6.59 0.32
CA LEU A 198 -6.91 7.63 1.32
C LEU A 198 -7.77 8.85 1.00
N ALA A 199 -8.41 9.41 2.00
CA ALA A 199 -9.25 10.57 1.83
C ALA A 199 -8.96 11.65 2.87
N THR A 200 -9.26 12.90 2.49
CA THR A 200 -9.24 14.06 3.38
C THR A 200 -10.39 15.00 3.07
N ASP A 201 -10.89 15.70 4.07
CA ASP A 201 -11.81 16.79 3.89
C ASP A 201 -11.15 18.14 3.58
N ALA A 202 -9.81 18.21 3.51
CA ALA A 202 -9.12 19.33 2.88
C ALA A 202 -9.47 19.43 1.40
N GLY A 203 -9.52 20.65 0.85
CA GLY A 203 -9.55 20.90 -0.59
C GLY A 203 -8.13 20.95 -1.13
N ILE A 204 -7.86 20.21 -2.21
CA ILE A 204 -6.55 20.22 -2.89
C ILE A 204 -6.79 20.40 -4.38
N ALA A 205 -6.13 21.40 -4.98
CA ALA A 205 -6.24 21.61 -6.41
C ALA A 205 -5.82 20.36 -7.20
N GLN A 206 -6.60 19.99 -8.20
CA GLN A 206 -6.42 18.74 -8.96
C GLN A 206 -4.99 18.52 -9.51
N PRO A 207 -4.31 19.54 -10.11
CA PRO A 207 -2.92 19.36 -10.57
C PRO A 207 -1.94 19.08 -9.41
N LEU A 208 -2.15 19.73 -8.26
CA LEU A 208 -1.33 19.54 -7.06
C LEU A 208 -1.56 18.15 -6.46
N LEU A 209 -2.83 17.72 -6.38
CA LEU A 209 -3.17 16.39 -5.87
C LEU A 209 -2.54 15.26 -6.69
N ARG A 210 -2.45 15.42 -8.03
CA ARG A 210 -1.77 14.44 -8.90
C ARG A 210 -0.28 14.33 -8.58
N ARG A 211 0.41 15.46 -8.32
CA ARG A 211 1.83 15.43 -7.92
C ARG A 211 1.99 14.82 -6.52
N LEU A 212 1.19 15.26 -5.57
CA LEU A 212 1.20 14.72 -4.20
C LEU A 212 0.95 13.21 -4.17
N ALA A 213 0.04 12.68 -4.99
CA ALA A 213 -0.21 11.24 -5.03
C ALA A 213 1.04 10.43 -5.41
N VAL A 214 1.84 10.92 -6.36
CA VAL A 214 3.12 10.30 -6.75
C VAL A 214 4.15 10.42 -5.64
N GLU A 215 4.36 11.62 -5.09
CA GLU A 215 5.32 11.86 -4.01
C GLU A 215 5.01 11.03 -2.76
N ILE A 216 3.73 10.95 -2.39
CA ILE A 216 3.27 10.18 -1.23
C ILE A 216 3.44 8.68 -1.48
N ALA A 217 3.10 8.18 -2.67
CA ALA A 217 3.34 6.78 -3.03
C ALA A 217 4.83 6.44 -2.96
N ASP A 218 5.70 7.33 -3.45
CA ASP A 218 7.15 7.15 -3.37
C ASP A 218 7.70 7.16 -1.94
N ALA A 219 7.10 7.97 -1.06
CA ALA A 219 7.50 8.05 0.34
C ALA A 219 6.89 6.95 1.24
N SER A 220 5.98 6.12 0.73
CA SER A 220 5.22 5.13 1.52
C SER A 220 5.16 3.77 0.84
N PHE A 221 4.19 3.54 -0.04
CA PHE A 221 3.95 2.25 -0.69
C PHE A 221 5.13 1.79 -1.56
N ASN A 222 5.87 2.70 -2.20
CA ASN A 222 7.11 2.39 -2.92
C ASN A 222 8.33 2.19 -2.00
N ARG A 223 8.11 1.99 -0.71
CA ARG A 223 9.15 1.67 0.30
C ARG A 223 8.85 0.37 1.05
N ILE A 224 7.92 -0.45 0.55
CA ILE A 224 7.61 -1.75 1.15
C ILE A 224 7.86 -2.88 0.15
N THR A 225 8.09 -4.09 0.67
CA THR A 225 8.04 -5.32 -0.12
C THR A 225 7.77 -6.52 0.78
N VAL A 226 7.06 -7.52 0.27
CA VAL A 226 6.88 -8.83 0.92
C VAL A 226 7.71 -9.88 0.20
N ASP A 227 7.47 -10.09 -1.08
CA ASP A 227 8.00 -11.21 -1.88
C ASP A 227 8.72 -10.78 -3.17
N GLY A 228 8.74 -9.49 -3.46
CA GLY A 228 9.37 -8.96 -4.66
C GLY A 228 8.49 -9.00 -5.91
N ASP A 229 7.23 -9.47 -5.82
CA ASP A 229 6.32 -9.60 -6.94
C ASP A 229 5.41 -8.38 -7.08
N THR A 230 5.28 -7.85 -8.31
CA THR A 230 4.42 -6.71 -8.63
C THR A 230 3.08 -7.20 -9.17
N SER A 231 1.98 -6.79 -8.53
CA SER A 231 0.62 -7.15 -8.91
C SER A 231 0.15 -6.47 -10.20
N THR A 232 -0.90 -7.04 -10.79
CA THR A 232 -1.56 -6.51 -11.99
C THR A 232 -2.58 -5.41 -11.70
N ASN A 233 -3.01 -5.24 -10.43
CA ASN A 233 -4.19 -4.48 -10.04
C ASN A 233 -3.90 -3.25 -9.16
N ASP A 234 -2.67 -3.03 -8.80
CA ASP A 234 -2.30 -2.05 -7.78
C ASP A 234 -2.81 -0.66 -8.07
N SER A 235 -3.41 -0.06 -7.05
CA SER A 235 -4.01 1.26 -7.15
C SER A 235 -3.94 1.98 -5.80
N PHE A 236 -3.37 3.16 -5.79
CA PHE A 236 -3.40 4.10 -4.68
C PHE A 236 -4.20 5.33 -5.09
N ILE A 237 -5.30 5.59 -4.41
CA ILE A 237 -6.22 6.70 -4.68
C ILE A 237 -6.20 7.68 -3.51
N ILE A 238 -6.13 8.97 -3.82
CA ILE A 238 -6.35 10.05 -2.85
C ILE A 238 -7.57 10.85 -3.31
N ALA A 239 -8.53 11.03 -2.39
CA ALA A 239 -9.71 11.88 -2.57
C ALA A 239 -9.68 13.07 -1.60
N ALA A 240 -9.83 14.28 -2.11
CA ALA A 240 -9.82 15.54 -1.35
C ALA A 240 -11.13 16.27 -1.56
N THR A 241 -12.02 16.30 -0.52
CA THR A 241 -13.41 16.75 -0.68
C THR A 241 -13.62 18.26 -0.49
N GLY A 242 -12.69 18.96 0.16
CA GLY A 242 -12.80 20.39 0.45
C GLY A 242 -13.79 20.78 1.55
N LYS A 243 -14.36 19.81 2.26
CA LYS A 243 -15.43 20.06 3.21
C LYS A 243 -14.98 20.64 4.56
N SER A 244 -13.69 20.58 4.90
CA SER A 244 -13.13 21.25 6.10
C SER A 244 -13.00 22.76 5.94
N GLY A 245 -13.05 23.24 4.69
CA GLY A 245 -12.79 24.65 4.36
C GLY A 245 -11.32 25.06 4.43
N VAL A 246 -10.39 24.11 4.63
CA VAL A 246 -8.95 24.28 4.38
C VAL A 246 -8.68 23.96 2.91
N ASN A 247 -8.10 24.89 2.17
CA ASN A 247 -7.83 24.70 0.74
C ASN A 247 -6.33 24.87 0.45
N VAL A 248 -5.78 24.00 -0.37
CA VAL A 248 -4.39 23.99 -0.82
C VAL A 248 -4.38 24.00 -2.34
N ASN A 249 -4.01 25.14 -2.92
CA ASN A 249 -3.98 25.34 -4.35
C ASN A 249 -2.55 25.29 -4.91
N SER A 250 -1.55 25.58 -4.07
CA SER A 250 -0.13 25.60 -4.43
C SER A 250 0.74 25.17 -3.26
N GLU A 251 2.00 24.88 -3.54
CA GLU A 251 3.01 24.52 -2.54
C GLU A 251 3.39 25.68 -1.60
N SER A 252 3.07 26.92 -2.02
CA SER A 252 3.31 28.12 -1.21
C SER A 252 2.21 28.41 -0.20
N ASP A 253 1.09 27.68 -0.24
CA ASP A 253 -0.01 27.88 0.71
C ASP A 253 0.40 27.41 2.12
N ALA A 254 0.01 28.18 3.14
CA ALA A 254 0.39 27.90 4.53
C ALA A 254 0.02 26.48 5.00
N ALA A 255 -1.13 25.97 4.56
CA ALA A 255 -1.63 24.64 4.89
C ALA A 255 -0.89 23.50 4.14
N TYR A 256 -0.15 23.79 3.07
CA TYR A 256 0.44 22.75 2.19
C TYR A 256 1.31 21.76 2.94
N ALA A 257 2.28 22.26 3.72
CA ALA A 257 3.24 21.40 4.42
C ALA A 257 2.53 20.45 5.42
N ALA A 258 1.54 20.96 6.15
CA ALA A 258 0.78 20.19 7.14
C ALA A 258 -0.11 19.12 6.46
N VAL A 259 -0.80 19.48 5.38
CA VAL A 259 -1.65 18.54 4.61
C VAL A 259 -0.79 17.46 3.97
N ARG A 260 0.34 17.82 3.32
CA ARG A 260 1.29 16.87 2.76
C ARG A 260 1.84 15.90 3.80
N ALA A 261 2.27 16.42 4.94
CA ALA A 261 2.81 15.60 6.03
C ALA A 261 1.75 14.61 6.58
N ALA A 262 0.51 15.04 6.79
CA ALA A 262 -0.57 14.20 7.28
C ALA A 262 -0.94 13.08 6.28
N LEU A 263 -1.05 13.40 4.98
CA LEU A 263 -1.29 12.40 3.94
C LEU A 263 -0.14 11.39 3.85
N THR A 264 1.11 11.86 3.92
CA THR A 264 2.30 10.99 3.88
C THR A 264 2.35 10.07 5.10
N ALA A 265 2.07 10.59 6.29
CA ALA A 265 2.03 9.78 7.52
C ALA A 265 0.95 8.68 7.46
N ALA A 266 -0.27 9.03 7.01
CA ALA A 266 -1.34 8.07 6.84
C ALA A 266 -0.99 6.98 5.81
N ALA A 267 -0.41 7.36 4.67
CA ALA A 267 0.00 6.42 3.63
C ALA A 267 1.13 5.49 4.11
N LEU A 268 2.12 6.03 4.85
CA LEU A 268 3.22 5.22 5.40
C LEU A 268 2.72 4.25 6.48
N GLU A 269 1.79 4.68 7.32
CA GLU A 269 1.14 3.80 8.30
C GLU A 269 0.41 2.65 7.60
N LEU A 270 -0.39 2.94 6.57
CA LEU A 270 -1.07 1.91 5.76
C LEU A 270 -0.08 0.96 5.08
N ALA A 271 0.99 1.49 4.49
CA ALA A 271 2.02 0.70 3.83
C ALA A 271 2.73 -0.25 4.80
N THR A 272 3.14 0.23 5.97
CA THR A 272 3.79 -0.61 6.99
C THR A 272 2.84 -1.64 7.59
N LYS A 273 1.53 -1.34 7.73
CA LYS A 273 0.50 -2.30 8.13
C LYS A 273 0.36 -3.47 7.15
N ILE A 274 0.56 -3.24 5.85
CA ILE A 274 0.60 -4.31 4.84
C ILE A 274 1.74 -5.30 5.14
N VAL A 275 2.94 -4.79 5.40
CA VAL A 275 4.11 -5.63 5.71
C VAL A 275 3.94 -6.37 7.04
N ARG A 276 3.35 -5.71 8.05
CA ARG A 276 3.08 -6.33 9.35
C ARG A 276 2.09 -7.50 9.29
N ASP A 277 1.17 -7.46 8.34
CA ASP A 277 0.17 -8.53 8.07
C ASP A 277 0.51 -9.35 6.83
N ALA A 278 1.79 -9.36 6.43
CA ALA A 278 2.22 -10.15 5.27
C ALA A 278 2.02 -11.65 5.50
N GLU A 279 1.77 -12.37 4.40
CA GLU A 279 1.52 -13.82 4.42
C GLU A 279 2.62 -14.58 5.15
N GLY A 280 2.28 -15.18 6.28
CA GLY A 280 3.20 -15.96 7.11
C GLY A 280 4.28 -15.16 7.83
N ALA A 281 4.24 -13.83 7.85
CA ALA A 281 5.25 -13.01 8.51
C ALA A 281 5.29 -13.26 10.02
N THR A 282 6.49 -13.39 10.55
CA THR A 282 6.77 -13.48 11.99
C THR A 282 7.62 -12.33 12.49
N LYS A 283 8.26 -11.58 11.57
CA LYS A 283 9.10 -10.43 11.87
C LYS A 283 8.83 -9.28 10.91
N PHE A 284 8.84 -8.07 11.45
CA PHE A 284 8.84 -6.82 10.68
C PHE A 284 10.27 -6.30 10.63
N MET A 285 10.77 -6.04 9.41
CA MET A 285 12.15 -5.66 9.17
C MET A 285 12.20 -4.25 8.57
N THR A 286 12.98 -3.38 9.17
CA THR A 286 13.30 -2.05 8.65
C THR A 286 14.73 -2.07 8.08
N ILE A 287 14.86 -1.93 6.76
CA ILE A 287 16.17 -1.87 6.08
C ILE A 287 16.47 -0.40 5.79
N ARG A 288 17.37 0.19 6.57
CA ARG A 288 17.78 1.59 6.41
C ARG A 288 19.19 1.66 5.83
N VAL A 289 19.31 2.28 4.67
CA VAL A 289 20.60 2.54 4.03
C VAL A 289 20.94 4.01 4.19
N GLU A 290 22.11 4.29 4.69
CA GLU A 290 22.63 5.63 5.00
C GLU A 290 23.95 5.86 4.26
N GLU A 291 24.37 7.12 4.20
CA GLU A 291 25.62 7.53 3.58
C GLU A 291 25.74 7.05 2.11
N ALA A 292 24.63 6.99 1.40
CA ALA A 292 24.61 6.69 -0.02
C ALA A 292 24.89 7.96 -0.86
N GLY A 293 25.37 7.77 -2.06
CA GLY A 293 25.60 8.86 -3.01
C GLY A 293 24.28 9.42 -3.59
N THR A 294 23.28 8.56 -3.79
CA THR A 294 21.95 8.92 -4.31
C THR A 294 20.85 8.09 -3.65
N THR A 295 19.61 8.55 -3.76
CA THR A 295 18.42 7.79 -3.34
C THR A 295 18.30 6.46 -4.09
N GLU A 296 18.61 6.45 -5.39
CA GLU A 296 18.59 5.21 -6.19
C GLU A 296 19.59 4.17 -5.66
N GLU A 297 20.78 4.60 -5.31
CA GLU A 297 21.82 3.74 -4.72
C GLU A 297 21.36 3.16 -3.38
N ALA A 298 20.83 4.01 -2.49
CA ALA A 298 20.28 3.55 -1.22
C ALA A 298 19.18 2.51 -1.40
N LEU A 299 18.27 2.73 -2.34
CA LEU A 299 17.17 1.81 -2.63
C LEU A 299 17.64 0.50 -3.28
N LYS A 300 18.64 0.53 -4.19
CA LYS A 300 19.23 -0.70 -4.75
C LYS A 300 19.73 -1.62 -3.63
N VAL A 301 20.49 -1.09 -2.69
CA VAL A 301 21.00 -1.87 -1.56
C VAL A 301 19.87 -2.35 -0.65
N ALA A 302 18.95 -1.46 -0.27
CA ALA A 302 17.85 -1.80 0.61
C ALA A 302 16.98 -2.92 0.01
N TYR A 303 16.63 -2.82 -1.27
CA TYR A 303 15.84 -3.85 -1.96
C TYR A 303 16.61 -5.15 -2.20
N ALA A 304 17.92 -5.09 -2.46
CA ALA A 304 18.73 -6.31 -2.58
C ALA A 304 18.69 -7.14 -1.28
N VAL A 305 18.79 -6.48 -0.14
CA VAL A 305 18.66 -7.12 1.17
C VAL A 305 17.22 -7.59 1.43
N ALA A 306 16.23 -6.71 1.19
CA ALA A 306 14.82 -6.98 1.45
C ALA A 306 14.22 -8.12 0.59
N HIS A 307 14.72 -8.30 -0.63
CA HIS A 307 14.28 -9.36 -1.55
C HIS A 307 15.07 -10.67 -1.41
N SER A 308 16.20 -10.70 -0.68
CA SER A 308 17.01 -11.91 -0.56
C SER A 308 16.27 -13.02 0.20
N PRO A 309 15.92 -14.15 -0.43
CA PRO A 309 15.30 -15.27 0.27
C PRO A 309 16.20 -15.81 1.38
N LEU A 310 17.53 -15.78 1.19
CA LEU A 310 18.48 -16.22 2.19
C LEU A 310 18.50 -15.31 3.42
N VAL A 311 18.38 -14.00 3.24
CA VAL A 311 18.24 -13.06 4.36
C VAL A 311 16.91 -13.30 5.06
N LYS A 312 15.79 -13.32 4.32
CA LYS A 312 14.44 -13.47 4.90
C LYS A 312 14.27 -14.78 5.68
N THR A 313 14.82 -15.88 5.19
CA THR A 313 14.79 -17.18 5.91
C THR A 313 15.71 -17.20 7.13
N ALA A 314 16.84 -16.48 7.14
CA ALA A 314 17.67 -16.33 8.32
C ALA A 314 16.94 -15.55 9.42
N PHE A 315 16.21 -14.47 9.05
CA PHE A 315 15.39 -13.71 9.99
C PHE A 315 14.27 -14.58 10.59
N PHE A 316 13.60 -15.39 9.79
CA PHE A 316 12.62 -16.37 10.27
C PHE A 316 13.23 -17.33 11.31
N ALA A 317 14.42 -17.87 11.00
CA ALA A 317 15.14 -18.75 11.91
C ALA A 317 15.73 -18.05 13.14
N SER A 318 15.62 -16.71 13.24
CA SER A 318 16.31 -15.90 14.24
C SER A 318 17.85 -16.10 14.24
N ASP A 319 18.40 -16.35 13.04
CA ASP A 319 19.85 -16.52 12.79
C ASP A 319 20.46 -15.17 12.39
N PRO A 320 21.41 -14.60 13.17
CA PRO A 320 22.11 -13.37 12.81
C PRO A 320 23.14 -13.61 11.69
N ASN A 321 22.68 -14.02 10.53
CA ASN A 321 23.52 -14.42 9.40
C ASN A 321 24.09 -13.21 8.65
N LEU A 322 25.18 -12.64 9.16
CA LEU A 322 25.82 -11.45 8.61
C LEU A 322 26.30 -11.69 7.18
N GLY A 323 26.79 -12.90 6.88
CA GLY A 323 27.27 -13.25 5.55
C GLY A 323 26.21 -13.11 4.47
N ARG A 324 24.99 -13.49 4.73
CA ARG A 324 23.86 -13.35 3.79
C ARG A 324 23.49 -11.88 3.55
N ILE A 325 23.53 -11.04 4.59
CA ILE A 325 23.26 -9.61 4.46
C ILE A 325 24.39 -8.93 3.65
N LEU A 326 25.65 -9.18 3.99
CA LEU A 326 26.80 -8.62 3.27
C LEU A 326 26.85 -9.07 1.80
N ALA A 327 26.51 -10.34 1.52
CA ALA A 327 26.39 -10.84 0.15
C ALA A 327 25.31 -10.08 -0.63
N ALA A 328 24.15 -9.82 0.00
CA ALA A 328 23.05 -9.06 -0.63
C ALA A 328 23.46 -7.61 -0.93
N ILE A 329 24.20 -6.96 -0.04
CA ILE A 329 24.76 -5.63 -0.27
C ILE A 329 25.73 -5.69 -1.46
N GLY A 330 26.59 -6.71 -1.53
CA GLY A 330 27.63 -6.83 -2.56
C GLY A 330 27.09 -7.02 -3.98
N TYR A 331 25.92 -7.66 -4.16
CA TYR A 331 25.30 -7.82 -5.48
C TYR A 331 24.21 -6.78 -5.82
N ALA A 332 24.10 -5.69 -5.04
CA ALA A 332 23.05 -4.69 -5.22
C ALA A 332 23.12 -3.89 -6.55
N GLY A 333 24.12 -4.14 -7.40
CA GLY A 333 24.27 -3.45 -8.69
C GLY A 333 24.88 -2.06 -8.57
N ILE A 334 25.88 -1.91 -7.70
CA ILE A 334 26.75 -0.73 -7.57
C ILE A 334 28.15 -1.16 -7.91
N ASP A 335 28.60 -0.87 -9.14
CA ASP A 335 29.84 -1.41 -9.72
C ASP A 335 31.11 -0.94 -8.98
N ASP A 336 31.10 0.26 -8.42
CA ASP A 336 32.20 0.90 -7.71
C ASP A 336 32.04 0.90 -6.18
N LEU A 337 31.24 -0.04 -5.63
CA LEU A 337 31.03 -0.16 -4.20
C LEU A 337 32.31 -0.59 -3.48
N ASP A 338 32.87 0.30 -2.66
CA ASP A 338 33.99 -0.03 -1.77
C ASP A 338 33.46 -0.68 -0.48
N VAL A 339 33.58 -2.00 -0.42
CA VAL A 339 33.09 -2.79 0.72
C VAL A 339 33.86 -2.49 2.03
N SER A 340 35.07 -1.92 1.96
CA SER A 340 35.84 -1.56 3.16
C SER A 340 35.22 -0.41 3.96
N ASN A 341 34.38 0.41 3.31
CA ASN A 341 33.67 1.52 3.96
C ASN A 341 32.32 1.12 4.58
N ILE A 342 31.85 -0.10 4.30
CA ILE A 342 30.54 -0.54 4.77
C ILE A 342 30.54 -0.80 6.26
N ARG A 343 29.51 -0.23 6.93
CA ARG A 343 29.18 -0.54 8.32
C ARG A 343 27.77 -1.08 8.38
N LEU A 344 27.57 -2.14 9.16
CA LEU A 344 26.31 -2.85 9.31
C LEU A 344 25.94 -2.97 10.78
N TRP A 345 24.71 -2.61 11.11
CA TRP A 345 24.11 -2.81 12.44
C TRP A 345 22.84 -3.66 12.37
N LEU A 346 22.65 -4.47 13.38
CA LEU A 346 21.37 -5.06 13.74
C LEU A 346 20.88 -4.35 15.01
N ASP A 347 19.82 -3.55 14.88
CA ASP A 347 19.37 -2.57 15.89
C ASP A 347 20.54 -1.72 16.42
N ASP A 348 20.90 -1.90 17.70
CA ASP A 348 21.98 -1.20 18.39
C ASP A 348 23.37 -1.84 18.20
N VAL A 349 23.45 -3.05 17.63
CA VAL A 349 24.67 -3.86 17.56
C VAL A 349 25.42 -3.63 16.25
N LEU A 350 26.63 -3.05 16.31
CA LEU A 350 27.53 -2.97 15.15
C LEU A 350 28.13 -4.35 14.87
N VAL A 351 27.68 -4.98 13.79
CA VAL A 351 28.03 -6.37 13.46
C VAL A 351 29.13 -6.50 12.40
N ALA A 352 29.25 -5.50 11.50
CA ALA A 352 30.32 -5.47 10.49
C ALA A 352 30.86 -4.07 10.29
N LYS A 353 32.16 -3.95 10.03
CA LYS A 353 32.91 -2.75 9.66
C LYS A 353 34.19 -3.12 8.90
N ASP A 354 34.76 -2.17 8.20
CA ASP A 354 36.09 -2.32 7.54
C ASP A 354 36.15 -3.57 6.61
N GLY A 355 35.06 -3.83 5.88
CA GLY A 355 34.97 -4.96 4.93
C GLY A 355 34.76 -6.32 5.57
N GLY A 356 34.60 -6.43 6.89
CA GLY A 356 34.46 -7.70 7.59
C GLY A 356 33.60 -7.68 8.84
N ARG A 357 33.60 -8.80 9.56
CA ARG A 357 32.93 -8.91 10.87
C ARG A 357 33.61 -7.94 11.85
N ASN A 358 32.81 -7.17 12.60
CA ASN A 358 33.34 -6.35 13.70
C ASN A 358 34.04 -7.24 14.74
N PRO A 359 35.34 -7.02 15.06
CA PRO A 359 36.07 -7.83 16.03
C PRO A 359 35.44 -7.87 17.43
N ASP A 360 34.73 -6.78 17.80
CA ASP A 360 34.08 -6.64 19.10
C ASP A 360 32.67 -7.29 19.14
N TYR A 361 32.15 -7.75 18.00
CA TYR A 361 30.84 -8.37 17.92
C TYR A 361 30.77 -9.72 18.63
N GLN A 362 29.81 -9.84 19.53
CA GLN A 362 29.48 -11.10 20.21
C GLN A 362 28.23 -11.73 19.59
N GLU A 363 28.27 -13.01 19.33
CA GLU A 363 27.15 -13.75 18.72
C GLU A 363 25.87 -13.67 19.57
N ALA A 364 26.02 -13.63 20.91
CA ALA A 364 24.91 -13.50 21.83
C ALA A 364 24.13 -12.18 21.66
N ASP A 365 24.79 -11.08 21.25
CA ASP A 365 24.15 -9.80 20.98
C ASP A 365 23.31 -9.87 19.70
N GLY A 366 23.84 -10.47 18.64
CA GLY A 366 23.09 -10.72 17.41
C GLY A 366 21.85 -11.60 17.67
N GLN A 367 22.01 -12.69 18.41
CA GLN A 367 20.89 -13.56 18.78
C GLN A 367 19.84 -12.85 19.63
N ARG A 368 20.23 -11.93 20.52
CA ARG A 368 19.32 -11.09 21.29
C ARG A 368 18.43 -10.27 20.36
N VAL A 369 19.02 -9.61 19.36
CA VAL A 369 18.30 -8.80 18.39
C VAL A 369 17.39 -9.69 17.53
N MET A 370 17.91 -10.78 16.99
CA MET A 370 17.16 -11.64 16.06
C MET A 370 15.95 -12.34 16.70
N LYS A 371 15.82 -12.36 18.01
CA LYS A 371 14.63 -12.86 18.72
C LYS A 371 13.49 -11.86 18.79
N GLN A 372 13.74 -10.58 18.46
CA GLN A 372 12.69 -9.56 18.45
C GLN A 372 11.71 -9.76 17.28
N ALA A 373 10.48 -9.31 17.47
CA ALA A 373 9.48 -9.30 16.39
C ALA A 373 9.72 -8.16 15.39
N GLU A 374 10.36 -7.09 15.81
CA GLU A 374 10.72 -5.94 14.95
C GLU A 374 12.24 -5.76 15.01
N ILE A 375 12.87 -5.66 13.85
CA ILE A 375 14.33 -5.60 13.73
C ILE A 375 14.71 -4.55 12.69
N SER A 376 15.66 -3.68 13.04
CA SER A 376 16.25 -2.72 12.12
C SER A 376 17.61 -3.23 11.60
N VAL A 377 17.78 -3.23 10.30
CA VAL A 377 19.06 -3.45 9.61
C VAL A 377 19.52 -2.10 9.08
N ARG A 378 20.55 -1.53 9.68
CA ARG A 378 21.12 -0.25 9.25
C ARG A 378 22.43 -0.50 8.53
N ILE A 379 22.56 0.08 7.35
CA ILE A 379 23.70 -0.09 6.43
C ILE A 379 24.22 1.29 6.07
N ALA A 380 25.46 1.61 6.44
CA ALA A 380 26.13 2.84 6.00
C ALA A 380 27.11 2.49 4.89
N LEU A 381 27.01 3.19 3.74
CA LEU A 381 27.82 2.90 2.55
C LEU A 381 29.13 3.71 2.50
N GLY A 382 29.24 4.80 3.24
CA GLY A 382 30.42 5.68 3.25
C GLY A 382 30.62 6.44 1.93
N ARG A 383 29.56 6.71 1.15
CA ARG A 383 29.65 7.28 -0.21
C ARG A 383 29.03 8.68 -0.34
N GLY A 384 28.24 9.12 0.64
CA GLY A 384 27.55 10.42 0.60
C GLY A 384 26.75 10.69 1.85
N GLN A 385 25.65 11.46 1.71
CA GLN A 385 24.81 11.87 2.83
C GLN A 385 23.33 11.47 2.66
N VAL A 386 23.01 10.77 1.60
CA VAL A 386 21.63 10.34 1.32
C VAL A 386 21.28 9.10 2.14
N ALA A 387 20.07 9.08 2.66
CA ALA A 387 19.53 7.91 3.36
C ALA A 387 18.12 7.60 2.83
N ASP A 388 17.79 6.31 2.76
CA ASP A 388 16.43 5.84 2.47
C ASP A 388 16.12 4.54 3.24
N THR A 389 14.84 4.18 3.31
CA THR A 389 14.38 3.05 4.11
C THR A 389 13.39 2.21 3.34
N VAL A 390 13.54 0.89 3.39
CA VAL A 390 12.59 -0.10 2.87
C VAL A 390 12.10 -0.97 4.03
N TYR A 391 10.80 -1.25 4.06
CA TYR A 391 10.17 -2.11 5.05
C TYR A 391 9.83 -3.46 4.42
N THR A 392 10.14 -4.54 5.12
CA THR A 392 9.88 -5.91 4.66
C THR A 392 9.59 -6.84 5.83
N CYS A 393 9.37 -8.11 5.55
CA CYS A 393 9.17 -9.17 6.54
C CYS A 393 10.11 -10.35 6.27
N ASP A 394 10.14 -11.32 7.17
CA ASP A 394 10.80 -12.61 7.00
C ASP A 394 10.02 -13.54 6.03
N PHE A 395 10.58 -14.73 5.72
CA PHE A 395 9.90 -15.82 5.02
C PHE A 395 9.80 -17.05 5.93
N SER A 396 8.57 -17.38 6.32
CA SER A 396 8.23 -18.58 7.08
C SER A 396 7.77 -19.73 6.18
N HIS A 397 7.58 -20.91 6.74
CA HIS A 397 6.94 -22.03 6.06
C HIS A 397 5.49 -21.71 5.66
N GLU A 398 4.81 -20.88 6.44
CA GLU A 398 3.42 -20.51 6.21
C GLU A 398 3.24 -19.70 4.91
N TYR A 399 4.23 -18.89 4.51
CA TYR A 399 4.22 -18.22 3.20
C TYR A 399 4.08 -19.23 2.05
N VAL A 400 4.83 -20.33 2.11
CA VAL A 400 4.75 -21.38 1.09
C VAL A 400 3.40 -22.09 1.13
N THR A 401 2.90 -22.43 2.32
CA THR A 401 1.61 -23.08 2.53
C THR A 401 0.46 -22.26 1.94
N ILE A 402 0.38 -20.97 2.28
CA ILE A 402 -0.67 -20.05 1.78
C ILE A 402 -0.64 -19.97 0.26
N ASN A 403 0.55 -19.82 -0.35
CA ASN A 403 0.68 -19.62 -1.79
C ASN A 403 0.52 -20.91 -2.59
N ALA A 404 0.82 -22.08 -2.02
CA ALA A 404 0.56 -23.38 -2.64
C ALA A 404 -0.95 -23.66 -2.78
N ASP A 405 -1.77 -23.17 -1.83
CA ASP A 405 -3.22 -23.45 -1.77
C ASP A 405 -4.09 -22.24 -2.20
N TYR A 406 -3.49 -21.18 -2.76
CA TYR A 406 -4.18 -19.90 -3.04
C TYR A 406 -5.45 -20.02 -3.92
N ARG A 407 -5.53 -21.03 -4.81
CA ARG A 407 -6.68 -21.23 -5.70
C ARG A 407 -7.77 -22.14 -5.13
N SER A 408 -7.53 -22.79 -4.02
CA SER A 408 -8.46 -23.77 -3.42
C SER A 408 -9.57 -23.14 -2.57
#